data_107493c583a3c337d5ea3ade10332d3e
#
_entry.id   107493c583a3c337d5ea3ade10332d3e
#
_cell.length_a   1.000
_cell.length_b   1.000
_cell.length_c   1.000
_cell.angle_alpha   90.00
_cell.angle_beta   90.00
_cell.angle_gamma   90.00
#
_symmetry.space_group_name_H-M   'P 1'
#
loop_
_entity.id
_entity.type
_entity.pdbx_description
1 polymer ?
#
loop_
_entity_poly.entity_id
_entity_poly.type
_entity_poly.pdbx_seq_one_letter_code
_entity_poly.pdbx_strand_id
1 'polypeptide(L)'
;MPGGLDTQKDEVVSAGIRGILSFEATERSGNEIGKLGIQENLSFHERTLDDPLISAMMCIHTTFTCSQEFIAEAFSLAKQSKLAVHAHCNEGEHEGIWCEENHGKRPLELYKDLGLADSNFIASQCVHLSEEEIEIIKDTGVKVTHMPLANCEVGGGIAPIPELLDAGVTVGLGSDGYINDFYEVMRGAFLIHKARLQDPAVMPASTVLDMATLGGAKALGLKDVGKLEPGYSADLQLIDGRFPTPVTSENIFEQIILWRNREHVSDVMVAGTWQVKDNEILSIDVNQARDALHKQARRLWSA
;
A
#
# COMPACT_ATOMS: atom_id res chain seq x y z
N MET A 1 -10.80 -5.24 17.00
CA MET A 1 -11.92 -4.40 17.47
C MET A 1 -11.58 -2.95 17.17
N PRO A 2 -12.53 -2.10 16.75
CA PRO A 2 -12.31 -0.67 16.60
C PRO A 2 -11.75 -0.04 17.87
N GLY A 3 -11.03 1.10 17.76
CA GLY A 3 -10.38 1.78 18.90
C GLY A 3 -8.88 1.57 19.00
N GLY A 4 -8.24 0.95 17.98
CA GLY A 4 -6.79 0.70 17.95
C GLY A 4 -5.96 1.76 17.23
N LEU A 5 -6.58 2.64 16.45
CA LEU A 5 -5.84 3.59 15.60
C LEU A 5 -5.06 4.63 16.40
N ASP A 6 -5.58 5.09 17.55
CA ASP A 6 -4.84 6.03 18.41
C ASP A 6 -3.55 5.40 18.96
N THR A 7 -3.60 4.11 19.35
CA THR A 7 -2.39 3.39 19.80
C THR A 7 -1.37 3.24 18.66
N GLN A 8 -1.83 2.92 17.45
CA GLN A 8 -0.95 2.85 16.28
C GLN A 8 -0.36 4.22 15.94
N LYS A 9 -1.17 5.28 16.00
CA LYS A 9 -0.71 6.66 15.80
C LYS A 9 0.41 7.01 16.79
N ASP A 10 0.23 6.73 18.08
CA ASP A 10 1.22 7.06 19.10
C ASP A 10 2.57 6.39 18.81
N GLU A 11 2.56 5.14 18.35
CA GLU A 11 3.78 4.42 17.98
C GLU A 11 4.41 4.98 16.68
N VAL A 12 3.60 5.30 15.66
CA VAL A 12 4.08 5.87 14.39
C VAL A 12 4.68 7.27 14.62
N VAL A 13 4.04 8.10 15.44
CA VAL A 13 4.55 9.42 15.84
C VAL A 13 5.84 9.29 16.65
N SER A 14 5.89 8.35 17.59
CA SER A 14 7.10 8.07 18.38
C SER A 14 8.27 7.62 17.49
N ALA A 15 7.97 6.85 16.44
CA ALA A 15 8.96 6.44 15.45
C ALA A 15 9.39 7.58 14.50
N GLY A 16 8.66 8.70 14.49
CA GLY A 16 8.93 9.85 13.64
C GLY A 16 8.73 9.59 12.15
N ILE A 17 7.84 8.68 11.79
CA ILE A 17 7.54 8.33 10.39
C ILE A 17 6.16 8.83 9.96
N ARG A 18 5.93 8.94 8.64
CA ARG A 18 4.59 9.24 8.11
C ARG A 18 3.69 8.03 8.23
N GLY A 19 2.41 8.28 8.52
CA GLY A 19 1.37 7.25 8.54
C GLY A 19 0.07 7.73 7.93
N ILE A 20 -0.49 6.95 7.01
CA ILE A 20 -1.89 7.05 6.61
C ILE A 20 -2.56 5.81 7.18
N LEU A 21 -3.26 6.00 8.31
CA LEU A 21 -3.76 4.89 9.10
C LEU A 21 -5.24 4.66 8.83
N SER A 22 -5.65 3.40 8.85
CA SER A 22 -7.05 3.02 8.70
C SER A 22 -7.34 1.73 9.45
N PHE A 23 -8.59 1.61 9.89
CA PHE A 23 -9.16 0.36 10.39
C PHE A 23 -9.90 -0.32 9.24
N GLU A 24 -9.61 -1.59 8.99
CA GLU A 24 -10.31 -2.37 7.97
C GLU A 24 -11.73 -2.71 8.46
N ALA A 25 -12.71 -1.95 7.95
CA ALA A 25 -14.11 -2.17 8.28
C ALA A 25 -14.70 -3.33 7.44
N THR A 26 -15.41 -4.24 8.09
CA THR A 26 -15.97 -5.44 7.45
C THR A 26 -17.18 -5.95 8.24
N GLU A 27 -18.12 -6.59 7.55
CA GLU A 27 -19.28 -7.20 8.17
C GLU A 27 -19.07 -8.66 8.62
N ARG A 28 -17.83 -9.20 8.56
CA ARG A 28 -17.52 -10.58 9.00
C ARG A 28 -17.98 -10.89 10.43
N SER A 29 -17.89 -9.90 11.32
CA SER A 29 -18.33 -10.03 12.72
C SER A 29 -19.69 -9.39 12.99
N GLY A 30 -20.45 -9.14 11.92
CA GLY A 30 -21.78 -8.51 11.97
C GLY A 30 -21.76 -7.03 11.58
N ASN A 31 -22.88 -6.56 11.08
CA ASN A 31 -23.07 -5.20 10.54
C ASN A 31 -22.73 -4.10 11.56
N GLU A 32 -23.12 -4.26 12.83
CA GLU A 32 -22.85 -3.29 13.88
C GLU A 32 -21.33 -3.12 14.13
N ILE A 33 -20.56 -4.21 14.08
CA ILE A 33 -19.10 -4.14 14.21
C ILE A 33 -18.48 -3.49 12.99
N GLY A 34 -19.00 -3.78 11.80
CA GLY A 34 -18.58 -3.12 10.56
C GLY A 34 -18.79 -1.61 10.63
N LYS A 35 -19.95 -1.15 11.05
CA LYS A 35 -20.25 0.28 11.23
C LYS A 35 -19.33 0.96 12.26
N LEU A 36 -19.00 0.29 13.36
CA LEU A 36 -18.01 0.80 14.29
C LEU A 36 -16.64 0.98 13.63
N GLY A 37 -16.27 0.10 12.70
CA GLY A 37 -15.04 0.24 11.91
C GLY A 37 -15.05 1.47 10.99
N ILE A 38 -16.17 1.73 10.32
CA ILE A 38 -16.35 2.97 9.55
C ILE A 38 -16.22 4.21 10.45
N GLN A 39 -16.89 4.21 11.60
CA GLN A 39 -16.84 5.32 12.56
C GLN A 39 -15.44 5.53 13.15
N GLU A 40 -14.67 4.46 13.36
CA GLU A 40 -13.27 4.54 13.79
C GLU A 40 -12.44 5.35 12.78
N ASN A 41 -12.55 5.05 11.47
CA ASN A 41 -11.83 5.78 10.42
C ASN A 41 -12.23 7.26 10.38
N LEU A 42 -13.52 7.57 10.46
CA LEU A 42 -14.03 8.95 10.44
C LEU A 42 -13.55 9.73 11.67
N SER A 43 -13.73 9.17 12.85
CA SER A 43 -13.33 9.81 14.10
C SER A 43 -11.81 10.00 14.18
N PHE A 44 -11.05 9.04 13.67
CA PHE A 44 -9.60 9.14 13.58
C PHE A 44 -9.17 10.27 12.62
N HIS A 45 -9.83 10.39 11.48
CA HIS A 45 -9.61 11.51 10.56
C HIS A 45 -9.80 12.87 11.25
N GLU A 46 -10.92 13.05 11.97
CA GLU A 46 -11.19 14.29 12.68
C GLU A 46 -10.10 14.64 13.71
N ARG A 47 -9.56 13.63 14.39
CA ARG A 47 -8.50 13.81 15.40
C ARG A 47 -7.11 14.06 14.81
N THR A 48 -6.92 13.82 13.51
CA THR A 48 -5.60 13.92 12.85
C THR A 48 -5.52 15.00 11.77
N LEU A 49 -6.54 15.86 11.66
CA LEU A 49 -6.61 16.92 10.63
C LEU A 49 -5.40 17.87 10.63
N ASP A 50 -4.87 18.17 11.80
CA ASP A 50 -3.75 19.11 11.98
C ASP A 50 -2.42 18.40 12.25
N ASP A 51 -2.36 17.06 12.14
CA ASP A 51 -1.13 16.31 12.36
C ASP A 51 -0.23 16.39 11.11
N PRO A 52 1.04 16.79 11.24
CA PRO A 52 1.91 16.97 10.08
C PRO A 52 2.40 15.66 9.44
N LEU A 53 2.33 14.54 10.16
CA LEU A 53 2.83 13.24 9.71
C LEU A 53 1.73 12.19 9.58
N ILE A 54 0.61 12.36 10.30
CA ILE A 54 -0.44 11.36 10.36
C ILE A 54 -1.68 11.83 9.64
N SER A 55 -2.27 10.97 8.85
CA SER A 55 -3.57 11.17 8.24
C SER A 55 -4.38 9.87 8.25
N ALA A 56 -5.63 9.96 7.84
CA ALA A 56 -6.55 8.84 7.80
C ALA A 56 -6.93 8.45 6.36
N MET A 57 -7.41 7.24 6.22
CA MET A 57 -8.05 6.70 5.02
C MET A 57 -9.27 5.89 5.45
N MET A 58 -10.30 5.80 4.62
CA MET A 58 -11.34 4.81 4.80
C MET A 58 -10.82 3.48 4.28
N CYS A 59 -10.95 2.41 5.06
CA CYS A 59 -10.62 1.07 4.60
C CYS A 59 -11.83 0.14 4.78
N ILE A 60 -12.16 -0.59 3.74
CA ILE A 60 -13.08 -1.74 3.78
C ILE A 60 -12.34 -2.99 3.32
N HIS A 61 -12.87 -4.17 3.63
CA HIS A 61 -12.19 -5.42 3.27
C HIS A 61 -12.37 -5.77 1.78
N THR A 62 -13.42 -6.50 1.42
CA THR A 62 -13.68 -6.98 0.03
C THR A 62 -15.17 -7.03 -0.26
N THR A 63 -15.54 -7.26 -1.52
CA THR A 63 -16.92 -7.42 -1.97
C THR A 63 -17.65 -8.62 -1.36
N PHE A 64 -16.94 -9.70 -1.00
CA PHE A 64 -17.55 -10.91 -0.42
C PHE A 64 -17.67 -10.90 1.11
N THR A 65 -17.20 -9.82 1.76
CA THR A 65 -17.29 -9.64 3.22
C THR A 65 -18.01 -8.36 3.63
N CYS A 66 -18.40 -7.58 2.65
CA CYS A 66 -19.12 -6.32 2.81
C CYS A 66 -20.31 -6.31 1.86
N SER A 67 -21.52 -6.03 2.36
CA SER A 67 -22.70 -5.86 1.52
C SER A 67 -22.58 -4.62 0.63
N GLN A 68 -23.34 -4.56 -0.45
CA GLN A 68 -23.36 -3.39 -1.34
C GLN A 68 -23.75 -2.12 -0.59
N GLU A 69 -24.71 -2.22 0.31
CA GLU A 69 -25.17 -1.12 1.17
C GLU A 69 -24.05 -0.62 2.07
N PHE A 70 -23.29 -1.53 2.70
CA PHE A 70 -22.15 -1.19 3.54
C PHE A 70 -21.03 -0.52 2.74
N ILE A 71 -20.69 -1.06 1.57
CA ILE A 71 -19.70 -0.50 0.65
C ILE A 71 -20.15 0.93 0.25
N ALA A 72 -21.39 1.11 -0.19
CA ALA A 72 -21.93 2.40 -0.61
C ALA A 72 -21.92 3.43 0.54
N GLU A 73 -22.27 3.00 1.76
CA GLU A 73 -22.22 3.85 2.96
C GLU A 73 -20.78 4.30 3.25
N ALA A 74 -19.81 3.37 3.27
CA ALA A 74 -18.41 3.68 3.55
C ALA A 74 -17.83 4.69 2.53
N PHE A 75 -18.07 4.48 1.23
CA PHE A 75 -17.62 5.40 0.19
C PHE A 75 -18.32 6.78 0.27
N SER A 76 -19.62 6.79 0.54
CA SER A 76 -20.36 8.05 0.70
C SER A 76 -19.82 8.89 1.85
N LEU A 77 -19.57 8.27 3.00
CA LEU A 77 -19.00 8.94 4.18
C LEU A 77 -17.57 9.37 3.94
N ALA A 78 -16.74 8.53 3.30
CA ALA A 78 -15.39 8.90 2.91
C ALA A 78 -15.38 10.14 1.99
N LYS A 79 -16.26 10.17 0.98
CA LYS A 79 -16.38 11.31 0.07
C LYS A 79 -16.78 12.60 0.79
N GLN A 80 -17.75 12.53 1.72
CA GLN A 80 -18.16 13.68 2.54
C GLN A 80 -17.01 14.21 3.39
N SER A 81 -16.17 13.33 3.92
CA SER A 81 -14.99 13.65 4.73
C SER A 81 -13.71 13.88 3.90
N LYS A 82 -13.77 13.81 2.57
CA LYS A 82 -12.64 13.94 1.64
C LYS A 82 -11.52 12.91 1.89
N LEU A 83 -11.88 11.73 2.36
CA LEU A 83 -10.98 10.59 2.52
C LEU A 83 -10.88 9.80 1.22
N ALA A 84 -9.70 9.28 0.93
CA ALA A 84 -9.55 8.19 -0.02
C ALA A 84 -10.10 6.88 0.58
N VAL A 85 -10.49 5.96 -0.29
CA VAL A 85 -10.94 4.63 0.11
C VAL A 85 -9.93 3.59 -0.34
N HIS A 86 -9.65 2.62 0.51
CA HIS A 86 -8.79 1.49 0.25
C HIS A 86 -9.57 0.18 0.45
N ALA A 87 -9.41 -0.77 -0.48
CA ALA A 87 -9.99 -2.10 -0.36
C ALA A 87 -9.13 -3.12 -1.08
N HIS A 88 -9.15 -4.38 -0.64
CA HIS A 88 -8.69 -5.50 -1.46
C HIS A 88 -9.63 -5.63 -2.67
N CYS A 89 -9.06 -5.93 -3.81
CA CYS A 89 -9.82 -6.06 -5.05
C CYS A 89 -9.15 -7.11 -5.95
N ASN A 90 -9.88 -8.15 -6.29
CA ASN A 90 -9.41 -9.22 -7.19
C ASN A 90 -8.07 -9.85 -6.76
N GLU A 91 -7.84 -10.03 -5.47
CA GLU A 91 -6.61 -10.66 -4.96
C GLU A 91 -6.54 -12.14 -5.35
N GLY A 92 -7.61 -12.88 -5.12
CA GLY A 92 -7.78 -14.27 -5.50
C GLY A 92 -8.95 -14.44 -6.46
N GLU A 93 -8.96 -15.56 -7.18
CA GLU A 93 -10.07 -15.93 -8.11
C GLU A 93 -11.43 -15.97 -7.40
N HIS A 94 -11.41 -16.31 -6.10
CA HIS A 94 -12.64 -16.44 -5.30
C HIS A 94 -13.49 -15.16 -5.32
N GLU A 95 -12.88 -13.97 -5.20
CA GLU A 95 -13.65 -12.73 -5.15
C GLU A 95 -14.42 -12.49 -6.46
N GLY A 96 -13.73 -12.67 -7.61
CA GLY A 96 -14.37 -12.53 -8.92
C GLY A 96 -15.52 -13.48 -9.09
N ILE A 97 -15.31 -14.79 -8.83
CA ILE A 97 -16.34 -15.82 -8.93
C ILE A 97 -17.52 -15.52 -8.00
N TRP A 98 -17.24 -15.23 -6.73
CA TRP A 98 -18.27 -14.94 -5.75
C TRP A 98 -19.11 -13.70 -6.15
N CYS A 99 -18.46 -12.65 -6.64
CA CYS A 99 -19.11 -11.41 -7.04
C CYS A 99 -20.02 -11.66 -8.28
N GLU A 100 -19.57 -12.44 -9.26
CA GLU A 100 -20.36 -12.83 -10.41
C GLU A 100 -21.60 -13.68 -9.99
N GLU A 101 -21.41 -14.65 -9.10
CA GLU A 101 -22.51 -15.51 -8.61
C GLU A 101 -23.56 -14.75 -7.81
N ASN A 102 -23.15 -13.74 -7.01
CA ASN A 102 -24.06 -13.03 -6.09
C ASN A 102 -24.59 -11.72 -6.66
N HIS A 103 -23.86 -11.09 -7.59
CA HIS A 103 -24.19 -9.75 -8.13
C HIS A 103 -24.27 -9.73 -9.66
N GLY A 104 -23.93 -10.82 -10.35
CA GLY A 104 -23.91 -10.91 -11.81
C GLY A 104 -22.83 -10.05 -12.47
N LYS A 105 -21.79 -9.66 -11.72
CA LYS A 105 -20.75 -8.72 -12.13
C LYS A 105 -19.45 -9.03 -11.43
N ARG A 106 -18.34 -8.62 -12.02
CA ARG A 106 -17.02 -8.66 -11.39
C ARG A 106 -16.85 -7.48 -10.40
N PRO A 107 -15.89 -7.54 -9.48
CA PRO A 107 -15.74 -6.52 -8.43
C PRO A 107 -15.68 -5.08 -8.92
N LEU A 108 -14.84 -4.75 -9.90
CA LEU A 108 -14.73 -3.37 -10.39
C LEU A 108 -15.92 -2.92 -11.24
N GLU A 109 -16.60 -3.84 -11.91
CA GLU A 109 -17.88 -3.56 -12.57
C GLU A 109 -18.95 -3.19 -11.52
N LEU A 110 -18.98 -3.91 -10.39
CA LEU A 110 -19.88 -3.59 -9.28
C LEU A 110 -19.57 -2.21 -8.70
N TYR A 111 -18.30 -1.91 -8.41
CA TYR A 111 -17.90 -0.58 -7.91
C TYR A 111 -18.26 0.53 -8.89
N LYS A 112 -18.07 0.31 -10.20
CA LYS A 112 -18.47 1.27 -11.26
C LYS A 112 -19.97 1.52 -11.28
N ASP A 113 -20.77 0.47 -11.24
CA ASP A 113 -22.24 0.57 -11.29
C ASP A 113 -22.82 1.26 -10.06
N LEU A 114 -22.19 1.08 -8.90
CA LEU A 114 -22.53 1.80 -7.68
C LEU A 114 -22.04 3.27 -7.70
N GLY A 115 -21.31 3.69 -8.76
CA GLY A 115 -20.73 5.03 -8.86
C GLY A 115 -19.55 5.28 -7.90
N LEU A 116 -18.85 4.23 -7.51
CA LEU A 116 -17.80 4.26 -6.49
C LEU A 116 -16.38 4.12 -7.07
N ALA A 117 -16.26 3.68 -8.33
CA ALA A 117 -14.98 3.63 -9.03
C ALA A 117 -14.61 5.07 -9.47
N ASP A 118 -13.70 5.69 -8.74
CA ASP A 118 -13.16 7.02 -9.05
C ASP A 118 -11.70 7.17 -8.56
N SER A 119 -11.12 8.35 -8.77
CA SER A 119 -9.74 8.65 -8.42
C SER A 119 -9.45 8.70 -6.90
N ASN A 120 -10.44 8.56 -6.04
CA ASN A 120 -10.27 8.45 -4.59
C ASN A 120 -10.20 7.00 -4.13
N PHE A 121 -10.50 6.04 -5.01
CA PHE A 121 -10.41 4.63 -4.71
C PHE A 121 -9.01 4.07 -5.02
N ILE A 122 -8.44 3.35 -4.06
CA ILE A 122 -7.19 2.60 -4.16
C ILE A 122 -7.55 1.12 -4.06
N ALA A 123 -7.50 0.43 -5.19
CA ALA A 123 -7.70 -1.00 -5.29
C ALA A 123 -6.37 -1.73 -5.01
N SER A 124 -6.35 -2.55 -3.98
CA SER A 124 -5.16 -3.34 -3.62
C SER A 124 -5.15 -4.69 -4.30
N GLN A 125 -3.94 -5.21 -4.54
CA GLN A 125 -3.67 -6.53 -5.09
C GLN A 125 -3.93 -6.61 -6.61
N CYS A 126 -5.17 -6.52 -7.07
CA CYS A 126 -5.56 -6.49 -8.49
C CYS A 126 -4.94 -7.63 -9.34
N VAL A 127 -4.89 -8.86 -8.78
CA VAL A 127 -4.22 -10.01 -9.42
C VAL A 127 -5.06 -10.57 -10.56
N HIS A 128 -6.36 -10.79 -10.30
CA HIS A 128 -7.28 -11.48 -11.21
C HIS A 128 -8.24 -10.52 -11.92
N LEU A 129 -7.69 -9.46 -12.53
CA LEU A 129 -8.48 -8.50 -13.33
C LEU A 129 -8.89 -9.10 -14.68
N SER A 130 -10.11 -8.79 -15.12
CA SER A 130 -10.51 -8.96 -16.52
C SER A 130 -10.03 -7.79 -17.39
N GLU A 131 -10.10 -7.92 -18.71
CA GLU A 131 -9.80 -6.83 -19.65
C GLU A 131 -10.74 -5.63 -19.41
N GLU A 132 -12.03 -5.91 -19.15
CA GLU A 132 -13.04 -4.89 -18.84
C GLU A 132 -12.72 -4.16 -17.53
N GLU A 133 -12.24 -4.85 -16.53
CA GLU A 133 -11.85 -4.24 -15.25
C GLU A 133 -10.61 -3.35 -15.39
N ILE A 134 -9.65 -3.71 -16.25
CA ILE A 134 -8.49 -2.86 -16.59
C ILE A 134 -8.96 -1.55 -17.27
N GLU A 135 -9.90 -1.63 -18.23
CA GLU A 135 -10.47 -0.44 -18.85
C GLU A 135 -11.28 0.42 -17.85
N ILE A 136 -11.98 -0.20 -16.89
CA ILE A 136 -12.66 0.52 -15.81
C ILE A 136 -11.66 1.31 -14.98
N ILE A 137 -10.57 0.68 -14.53
CA ILE A 137 -9.51 1.33 -13.74
C ILE A 137 -8.96 2.56 -14.49
N LYS A 138 -8.63 2.37 -15.77
CA LYS A 138 -8.09 3.41 -16.66
C LYS A 138 -9.05 4.59 -16.80
N ASP A 139 -10.33 4.31 -17.13
CA ASP A 139 -11.34 5.32 -17.43
C ASP A 139 -11.79 6.12 -16.20
N THR A 140 -11.77 5.49 -15.02
CA THR A 140 -12.27 6.09 -13.78
C THR A 140 -11.17 6.72 -12.93
N GLY A 141 -9.90 6.40 -13.22
CA GLY A 141 -8.75 6.88 -12.44
C GLY A 141 -8.57 6.17 -11.10
N VAL A 142 -9.21 5.03 -10.89
CA VAL A 142 -8.90 4.13 -9.75
C VAL A 142 -7.41 3.87 -9.73
N LYS A 143 -6.81 3.91 -8.56
CA LYS A 143 -5.40 3.68 -8.35
C LYS A 143 -5.15 2.25 -7.89
N VAL A 144 -3.99 1.72 -8.18
CA VAL A 144 -3.65 0.33 -7.85
C VAL A 144 -2.44 0.28 -6.92
N THR A 145 -2.46 -0.63 -5.95
CA THR A 145 -1.26 -1.00 -5.20
C THR A 145 -0.86 -2.44 -5.51
N HIS A 146 0.38 -2.60 -5.96
CA HIS A 146 0.96 -3.89 -6.33
C HIS A 146 1.73 -4.49 -5.16
N MET A 147 1.41 -5.72 -4.79
CA MET A 147 2.01 -6.45 -3.68
C MET A 147 2.67 -7.75 -4.17
N PRO A 148 3.81 -7.65 -4.90
CA PRO A 148 4.37 -8.75 -5.67
C PRO A 148 4.71 -9.97 -4.82
N LEU A 149 5.29 -9.77 -3.66
CA LEU A 149 5.76 -10.87 -2.82
C LEU A 149 4.66 -11.48 -1.97
N ALA A 150 3.72 -10.66 -1.46
CA ALA A 150 2.56 -11.16 -0.73
C ALA A 150 1.71 -12.06 -1.63
N ASN A 151 1.40 -11.59 -2.84
CA ASN A 151 0.63 -12.39 -3.80
C ASN A 151 1.34 -13.69 -4.22
N CYS A 152 2.68 -13.69 -4.28
CA CYS A 152 3.44 -14.92 -4.50
C CYS A 152 3.37 -15.87 -3.30
N GLU A 153 3.47 -15.35 -2.07
CA GLU A 153 3.45 -16.16 -0.86
C GLU A 153 2.11 -16.87 -0.65
N VAL A 154 1.00 -16.16 -0.86
CA VAL A 154 -0.35 -16.78 -0.73
C VAL A 154 -0.74 -17.60 -1.96
N GLY A 155 0.10 -17.68 -2.99
CA GLY A 155 -0.22 -18.38 -4.23
C GLY A 155 -1.32 -17.70 -5.06
N GLY A 156 -1.57 -16.40 -4.83
CA GLY A 156 -2.61 -15.62 -5.49
C GLY A 156 -2.37 -15.39 -6.98
N GLY A 157 -1.10 -15.33 -7.40
CA GLY A 157 -0.74 -15.08 -8.80
C GLY A 157 0.05 -13.80 -9.01
N ILE A 158 0.09 -13.30 -10.24
CA ILE A 158 0.85 -12.12 -10.64
C ILE A 158 -0.09 -11.12 -11.31
N ALA A 159 -0.30 -9.99 -10.66
CA ALA A 159 -1.14 -8.90 -11.18
C ALA A 159 -0.65 -8.39 -12.56
N PRO A 160 -1.55 -7.92 -13.45
CA PRO A 160 -1.21 -7.43 -14.79
C PRO A 160 -0.65 -6.00 -14.74
N ILE A 161 0.41 -5.77 -13.95
CA ILE A 161 0.96 -4.43 -13.71
C ILE A 161 1.55 -3.77 -14.97
N PRO A 162 2.30 -4.49 -15.84
CA PRO A 162 2.76 -3.88 -17.09
C PRO A 162 1.59 -3.35 -17.91
N GLU A 163 0.51 -4.10 -18.03
CA GLU A 163 -0.70 -3.74 -18.78
C GLU A 163 -1.39 -2.50 -18.16
N LEU A 164 -1.46 -2.42 -16.83
CA LEU A 164 -2.01 -1.25 -16.12
C LEU A 164 -1.14 0.00 -16.33
N LEU A 165 0.18 -0.14 -16.26
CA LEU A 165 1.11 0.97 -16.48
C LEU A 165 1.04 1.48 -17.92
N ASP A 166 0.96 0.59 -18.91
CA ASP A 166 0.79 0.92 -20.34
C ASP A 166 -0.54 1.64 -20.59
N ALA A 167 -1.58 1.31 -19.81
CA ALA A 167 -2.86 2.03 -19.81
C ALA A 167 -2.81 3.39 -19.08
N GLY A 168 -1.68 3.77 -18.50
CA GLY A 168 -1.51 5.04 -17.77
C GLY A 168 -2.06 5.06 -16.35
N VAL A 169 -2.35 3.90 -15.78
CA VAL A 169 -2.85 3.76 -14.40
C VAL A 169 -1.78 4.16 -13.39
N THR A 170 -2.16 4.87 -12.35
CA THR A 170 -1.28 5.14 -11.20
C THR A 170 -1.13 3.87 -10.36
N VAL A 171 0.10 3.36 -10.31
CA VAL A 171 0.44 2.17 -9.52
C VAL A 171 1.49 2.51 -8.48
N GLY A 172 1.25 2.12 -7.22
CA GLY A 172 2.23 2.14 -6.14
C GLY A 172 2.64 0.72 -5.75
N LEU A 173 3.74 0.57 -5.01
CA LEU A 173 4.16 -0.69 -4.40
C LEU A 173 3.69 -0.81 -2.95
N GLY A 174 3.35 -2.01 -2.53
CA GLY A 174 3.04 -2.36 -1.16
C GLY A 174 3.73 -3.67 -0.74
N SER A 175 3.88 -3.87 0.56
CA SER A 175 4.47 -5.08 1.14
C SER A 175 3.42 -6.06 1.68
N ASP A 176 2.20 -5.60 1.95
CA ASP A 176 1.25 -6.32 2.78
C ASP A 176 1.84 -6.63 4.17
N GLY A 177 1.41 -7.71 4.83
CA GLY A 177 1.87 -8.08 6.17
C GLY A 177 3.08 -9.03 6.23
N TYR A 178 3.68 -9.40 5.11
CA TYR A 178 4.64 -10.52 5.05
C TYR A 178 6.10 -10.05 5.01
N ILE A 179 6.55 -9.47 3.89
CA ILE A 179 7.94 -9.08 3.69
C ILE A 179 8.05 -7.55 3.76
N ASN A 180 8.69 -7.06 4.83
CA ASN A 180 8.82 -5.63 5.11
C ASN A 180 10.17 -5.03 4.66
N ASP A 181 11.03 -5.79 3.97
CA ASP A 181 12.18 -5.25 3.26
C ASP A 181 11.74 -4.73 1.89
N PHE A 182 11.61 -3.41 1.76
CA PHE A 182 11.09 -2.80 0.54
C PHE A 182 12.01 -2.95 -0.68
N TYR A 183 13.31 -3.21 -0.46
CA TYR A 183 14.23 -3.58 -1.54
C TYR A 183 13.92 -4.97 -2.09
N GLU A 184 13.49 -5.91 -1.24
CA GLU A 184 13.00 -7.21 -1.70
C GLU A 184 11.69 -7.09 -2.47
N VAL A 185 10.77 -6.24 -2.01
CA VAL A 185 9.51 -5.95 -2.71
C VAL A 185 9.79 -5.37 -4.11
N MET A 186 10.69 -4.38 -4.21
CA MET A 186 11.11 -3.83 -5.51
C MET A 186 11.76 -4.89 -6.41
N ARG A 187 12.64 -5.75 -5.86
CA ARG A 187 13.25 -6.85 -6.60
C ARG A 187 12.23 -7.86 -7.06
N GLY A 188 11.24 -8.17 -6.24
CA GLY A 188 10.09 -9.00 -6.61
C GLY A 188 9.35 -8.41 -7.82
N ALA A 189 8.92 -7.16 -7.75
CA ALA A 189 8.26 -6.46 -8.85
C ALA A 189 9.11 -6.42 -10.13
N PHE A 190 10.42 -6.24 -10.00
CA PHE A 190 11.35 -6.23 -11.14
C PHE A 190 11.45 -7.59 -11.84
N LEU A 191 11.37 -8.71 -11.12
CA LEU A 191 11.66 -10.05 -11.64
C LEU A 191 10.43 -10.82 -12.10
N ILE A 192 9.33 -10.77 -11.34
CA ILE A 192 8.19 -11.68 -11.57
C ILE A 192 7.50 -11.42 -12.91
N HIS A 193 7.39 -10.16 -13.33
CA HIS A 193 6.75 -9.81 -14.61
C HIS A 193 7.59 -10.23 -15.81
N LYS A 194 8.93 -10.16 -15.71
CA LYS A 194 9.84 -10.68 -16.74
C LYS A 194 9.65 -12.19 -16.91
N ALA A 195 9.49 -12.92 -15.80
CA ALA A 195 9.25 -14.36 -15.85
C ALA A 195 7.84 -14.67 -16.40
N ARG A 196 6.80 -13.92 -15.99
CA ARG A 196 5.42 -14.10 -16.46
C ARG A 196 5.31 -13.88 -17.98
N LEU A 197 5.91 -12.80 -18.48
CA LEU A 197 5.79 -12.41 -19.90
C LEU A 197 6.92 -12.95 -20.77
N GLN A 198 7.94 -13.62 -20.18
CA GLN A 198 9.13 -14.10 -20.89
C GLN A 198 9.84 -12.99 -21.69
N ASP A 199 9.81 -11.78 -21.15
CA ASP A 199 10.42 -10.60 -21.74
C ASP A 199 11.31 -9.85 -20.73
N PRO A 200 12.63 -9.74 -20.98
CA PRO A 200 13.54 -9.06 -20.07
C PRO A 200 13.36 -7.53 -20.07
N ALA A 201 12.65 -6.96 -21.03
CA ALA A 201 12.49 -5.50 -21.18
C ALA A 201 11.33 -4.95 -20.34
N VAL A 202 10.34 -5.76 -19.96
CA VAL A 202 9.21 -5.30 -19.13
C VAL A 202 9.67 -4.90 -17.74
N MET A 203 8.95 -4.00 -17.10
CA MET A 203 9.24 -3.52 -15.75
C MET A 203 10.71 -3.12 -15.56
N PRO A 204 11.21 -2.11 -16.29
CA PRO A 204 12.57 -1.61 -16.09
C PRO A 204 12.76 -1.10 -14.65
N ALA A 205 13.99 -1.10 -14.17
CA ALA A 205 14.31 -0.75 -12.79
C ALA A 205 13.86 0.66 -12.38
N SER A 206 13.91 1.61 -13.32
CA SER A 206 13.39 2.97 -13.13
C SER A 206 11.89 2.99 -12.85
N THR A 207 11.10 2.23 -13.59
CA THR A 207 9.64 2.10 -13.36
C THR A 207 9.33 1.53 -11.98
N VAL A 208 10.08 0.50 -11.56
CA VAL A 208 9.90 -0.09 -10.23
C VAL A 208 10.25 0.91 -9.12
N LEU A 209 11.32 1.68 -9.29
CA LEU A 209 11.67 2.73 -8.34
C LEU A 209 10.62 3.85 -8.31
N ASP A 210 10.08 4.24 -9.47
CA ASP A 210 8.98 5.20 -9.54
C ASP A 210 7.74 4.70 -8.81
N MET A 211 7.35 3.43 -8.94
CA MET A 211 6.24 2.84 -8.19
C MET A 211 6.49 2.86 -6.68
N ALA A 212 7.73 2.65 -6.24
CA ALA A 212 8.13 2.66 -4.82
C ALA A 212 8.21 4.08 -4.23
N THR A 213 8.24 5.12 -5.04
CA THR A 213 8.43 6.52 -4.62
C THR A 213 7.28 7.40 -5.10
N LEU A 214 7.41 7.99 -6.28
CA LEU A 214 6.45 8.93 -6.85
C LEU A 214 5.09 8.28 -7.15
N GLY A 215 5.07 7.03 -7.61
CA GLY A 215 3.85 6.26 -7.85
C GLY A 215 3.07 6.03 -6.55
N GLY A 216 3.75 5.61 -5.49
CA GLY A 216 3.17 5.47 -4.16
C GLY A 216 2.64 6.79 -3.61
N ALA A 217 3.40 7.87 -3.72
CA ALA A 217 2.97 9.21 -3.32
C ALA A 217 1.69 9.65 -4.06
N LYS A 218 1.64 9.46 -5.38
CA LYS A 218 0.46 9.76 -6.20
C LYS A 218 -0.74 8.90 -5.82
N ALA A 219 -0.53 7.60 -5.61
CA ALA A 219 -1.59 6.69 -5.19
C ALA A 219 -2.23 7.13 -3.87
N LEU A 220 -1.40 7.56 -2.91
CA LEU A 220 -1.82 8.05 -1.61
C LEU A 220 -2.30 9.51 -1.61
N GLY A 221 -2.22 10.23 -2.75
CA GLY A 221 -2.61 11.64 -2.85
C GLY A 221 -1.65 12.62 -2.18
N LEU A 222 -0.43 12.18 -1.84
CA LEU A 222 0.62 13.02 -1.27
C LEU A 222 1.27 13.86 -2.38
N LYS A 223 1.45 15.17 -2.14
CA LYS A 223 1.87 16.10 -3.19
C LYS A 223 3.33 16.53 -3.10
N ASP A 224 3.90 16.44 -1.91
CA ASP A 224 5.21 17.01 -1.56
C ASP A 224 6.23 15.96 -1.12
N VAL A 225 6.02 14.69 -1.47
CA VAL A 225 6.94 13.57 -1.20
C VAL A 225 7.18 12.75 -2.48
N GLY A 226 8.13 11.82 -2.44
CA GLY A 226 8.46 10.92 -3.55
C GLY A 226 9.51 11.47 -4.52
N LYS A 227 10.02 12.69 -4.29
CA LYS A 227 11.08 13.32 -5.09
C LYS A 227 12.06 14.11 -4.23
N LEU A 228 13.29 14.27 -4.70
CA LEU A 228 14.30 15.17 -4.16
C LEU A 228 14.35 16.45 -5.03
N GLU A 229 13.41 17.37 -4.77
CA GLU A 229 13.30 18.65 -5.49
C GLU A 229 13.05 19.80 -4.48
N PRO A 230 13.49 21.03 -4.78
CA PRO A 230 13.15 22.18 -3.95
C PRO A 230 11.63 22.33 -3.80
N GLY A 231 11.16 22.50 -2.56
CA GLY A 231 9.73 22.60 -2.22
C GLY A 231 9.09 21.26 -1.83
N TYR A 232 9.79 20.13 -2.02
CA TYR A 232 9.36 18.84 -1.48
C TYR A 232 9.84 18.65 -0.04
N SER A 233 9.11 17.84 0.69
CA SER A 233 9.51 17.40 2.03
C SER A 233 10.81 16.61 1.96
N ALA A 234 11.68 16.82 2.94
CA ALA A 234 12.94 16.09 3.01
C ALA A 234 12.72 14.69 3.61
N ASP A 235 12.12 13.82 2.81
CA ASP A 235 11.95 12.39 3.05
C ASP A 235 12.96 11.66 2.17
N LEU A 236 14.04 11.15 2.74
CA LEU A 236 15.14 10.55 1.98
C LEU A 236 15.86 9.45 2.77
N GLN A 237 16.58 8.61 2.04
CA GLN A 237 17.52 7.65 2.63
C GLN A 237 18.90 7.78 1.95
N LEU A 238 19.94 7.57 2.76
CA LEU A 238 21.29 7.39 2.26
C LEU A 238 21.60 5.89 2.21
N ILE A 239 22.08 5.44 1.06
CA ILE A 239 22.44 4.03 0.84
C ILE A 239 23.91 3.88 0.54
N ASP A 240 24.51 2.75 0.93
CA ASP A 240 25.90 2.44 0.62
C ASP A 240 26.15 2.43 -0.90
N GLY A 241 27.00 3.31 -1.36
CA GLY A 241 27.38 3.50 -2.76
C GLY A 241 28.45 2.51 -3.28
N ARG A 242 28.88 1.54 -2.49
CA ARG A 242 29.88 0.53 -2.91
C ARG A 242 29.24 -0.58 -3.71
N PHE A 243 28.95 -0.31 -4.98
CA PHE A 243 28.35 -1.26 -5.90
C PHE A 243 29.39 -2.21 -6.51
N PRO A 244 28.97 -3.39 -7.02
CA PRO A 244 29.90 -4.37 -7.64
C PRO A 244 30.62 -3.86 -8.89
N THR A 245 30.00 -2.92 -9.61
CA THR A 245 30.54 -2.30 -10.84
C THR A 245 30.45 -0.78 -10.74
N PRO A 246 31.21 -0.02 -11.54
CA PRO A 246 31.09 1.43 -11.62
C PRO A 246 29.64 1.86 -11.91
N VAL A 247 29.18 2.87 -11.17
CA VAL A 247 27.83 3.44 -11.33
C VAL A 247 27.83 4.46 -12.45
N THR A 248 26.82 4.38 -13.31
CA THR A 248 26.54 5.33 -14.38
C THR A 248 25.08 5.74 -14.36
N SER A 249 24.70 6.75 -15.16
CA SER A 249 23.29 7.14 -15.34
C SER A 249 22.43 6.01 -15.91
N GLU A 250 23.03 5.12 -16.68
CA GLU A 250 22.35 4.02 -17.36
C GLU A 250 22.11 2.80 -16.49
N ASN A 251 22.86 2.62 -15.37
CA ASN A 251 22.81 1.39 -14.57
C ASN A 251 22.46 1.60 -13.09
N ILE A 252 22.32 2.82 -12.61
CA ILE A 252 22.13 3.12 -11.17
C ILE A 252 20.87 2.45 -10.61
N PHE A 253 19.77 2.43 -11.37
CA PHE A 253 18.51 1.87 -10.89
C PHE A 253 18.59 0.34 -10.77
N GLU A 254 19.17 -0.34 -11.74
CA GLU A 254 19.44 -1.78 -11.68
C GLU A 254 20.39 -2.12 -10.53
N GLN A 255 21.44 -1.32 -10.32
CA GLN A 255 22.36 -1.49 -9.20
C GLN A 255 21.64 -1.40 -7.86
N ILE A 256 20.73 -0.44 -7.71
CA ILE A 256 19.93 -0.29 -6.48
C ILE A 256 19.02 -1.51 -6.28
N ILE A 257 18.23 -1.87 -7.28
CA ILE A 257 17.22 -2.93 -7.15
C ILE A 257 17.85 -4.31 -6.97
N LEU A 258 18.92 -4.60 -7.70
CA LEU A 258 19.55 -5.94 -7.68
C LEU A 258 20.52 -6.14 -6.52
N TRP A 259 21.21 -5.09 -6.07
CA TRP A 259 22.35 -5.21 -5.17
C TRP A 259 22.20 -4.51 -3.83
N ARG A 260 21.05 -3.86 -3.55
CA ARG A 260 20.78 -3.25 -2.25
C ARG A 260 19.66 -3.97 -1.52
N ASN A 261 19.69 -3.86 -0.19
CA ASN A 261 18.66 -4.27 0.73
C ASN A 261 18.66 -3.30 1.94
N ARG A 262 17.79 -3.50 2.91
CA ARG A 262 17.68 -2.63 4.09
C ARG A 262 19.01 -2.43 4.85
N GLU A 263 19.88 -3.42 4.84
CA GLU A 263 21.16 -3.37 5.57
C GLU A 263 22.17 -2.37 4.95
N HIS A 264 21.92 -1.95 3.71
CA HIS A 264 22.70 -0.93 3.03
C HIS A 264 22.19 0.50 3.23
N VAL A 265 21.09 0.68 3.96
CA VAL A 265 20.56 2.00 4.31
C VAL A 265 21.22 2.46 5.60
N SER A 266 22.06 3.49 5.52
CA SER A 266 22.79 4.03 6.68
C SER A 266 22.00 5.11 7.42
N ASP A 267 21.21 5.92 6.69
CA ASP A 267 20.52 7.07 7.25
C ASP A 267 19.12 7.20 6.63
N VAL A 268 18.15 7.63 7.44
CA VAL A 268 16.78 7.91 7.00
C VAL A 268 16.32 9.24 7.59
N MET A 269 15.81 10.10 6.74
CA MET A 269 15.21 11.37 7.12
C MET A 269 13.72 11.39 6.75
N VAL A 270 12.89 11.87 7.64
CA VAL A 270 11.45 12.08 7.41
C VAL A 270 11.10 13.51 7.80
N ALA A 271 10.47 14.23 6.91
CA ALA A 271 10.10 15.64 7.10
C ALA A 271 11.26 16.51 7.64
N GLY A 272 12.48 16.26 7.14
CA GLY A 272 13.69 17.01 7.54
C GLY A 272 14.32 16.59 8.87
N THR A 273 13.78 15.56 9.54
CA THR A 273 14.29 15.04 10.81
C THR A 273 14.90 13.66 10.63
N TRP A 274 16.13 13.46 11.09
CA TRP A 274 16.77 12.15 11.06
C TRP A 274 16.06 11.16 11.99
N GLN A 275 15.66 10.02 11.47
CA GLN A 275 15.10 8.91 12.22
C GLN A 275 16.10 7.76 12.37
N VAL A 276 16.95 7.60 11.36
CA VAL A 276 18.11 6.71 11.42
C VAL A 276 19.34 7.53 11.07
N LYS A 277 20.43 7.36 11.80
CA LYS A 277 21.70 8.02 11.56
C LYS A 277 22.85 7.06 11.86
N ASP A 278 23.79 6.95 10.92
CA ASP A 278 24.96 6.07 11.06
C ASP A 278 24.56 4.61 11.42
N ASN A 279 23.49 4.09 10.82
CA ASN A 279 22.84 2.78 11.08
C ASN A 279 22.17 2.64 12.47
N GLU A 280 22.03 3.71 13.24
CA GLU A 280 21.34 3.68 14.52
C GLU A 280 19.96 4.30 14.40
N ILE A 281 18.92 3.62 14.92
CA ILE A 281 17.56 4.14 15.05
C ILE A 281 17.54 5.08 16.25
N LEU A 282 17.14 6.33 16.03
CA LEU A 282 17.27 7.39 17.04
C LEU A 282 16.07 7.47 18.00
N SER A 283 14.89 7.03 17.53
CA SER A 283 13.61 7.22 18.24
C SER A 283 13.13 6.00 19.01
N ILE A 284 13.69 4.81 18.75
CA ILE A 284 13.18 3.55 19.28
C ILE A 284 14.33 2.72 19.86
N ASP A 285 14.17 2.21 21.09
CA ASP A 285 15.01 1.12 21.61
C ASP A 285 14.57 -0.19 20.95
N VAL A 286 15.32 -0.61 19.94
CA VAL A 286 15.03 -1.83 19.14
C VAL A 286 15.01 -3.09 19.99
N ASN A 287 15.86 -3.18 21.03
CA ASN A 287 15.91 -4.36 21.88
C ASN A 287 14.67 -4.43 22.78
N GLN A 288 14.31 -3.31 23.38
CA GLN A 288 13.09 -3.22 24.18
C GLN A 288 11.84 -3.52 23.34
N ALA A 289 11.74 -2.96 22.12
CA ALA A 289 10.62 -3.22 21.22
C ALA A 289 10.54 -4.70 20.83
N ARG A 290 11.68 -5.34 20.51
CA ARG A 290 11.75 -6.77 20.20
C ARG A 290 11.31 -7.64 21.37
N ASP A 291 11.76 -7.35 22.59
CA ASP A 291 11.38 -8.10 23.78
C ASP A 291 9.88 -7.96 24.09
N ALA A 292 9.32 -6.75 23.92
CA ALA A 292 7.89 -6.50 24.05
C ALA A 292 7.08 -7.29 23.01
N LEU A 293 7.51 -7.28 21.75
CA LEU A 293 6.88 -8.06 20.67
C LEU A 293 6.90 -9.57 20.97
N HIS A 294 8.05 -10.11 21.36
CA HIS A 294 8.19 -11.53 21.72
C HIS A 294 7.25 -11.92 22.88
N LYS A 295 7.12 -11.05 23.89
CA LYS A 295 6.20 -11.29 25.02
C LYS A 295 4.74 -11.35 24.54
N GLN A 296 4.32 -10.44 23.67
CA GLN A 296 2.95 -10.43 23.16
C GLN A 296 2.68 -11.62 22.20
N ALA A 297 3.64 -11.95 21.34
CA ALA A 297 3.52 -13.10 20.44
C ALA A 297 3.34 -14.40 21.23
N ARG A 298 4.12 -14.62 22.32
CA ARG A 298 3.95 -15.78 23.20
C ARG A 298 2.55 -15.84 23.83
N ARG A 299 2.01 -14.69 24.25
CA ARG A 299 0.62 -14.65 24.78
C ARG A 299 -0.40 -15.08 23.73
N LEU A 300 -0.24 -14.60 22.48
CA LEU A 300 -1.15 -14.94 21.39
C LEU A 300 -1.10 -16.42 21.03
N TRP A 301 0.11 -17.00 20.96
CA TRP A 301 0.29 -18.39 20.51
C TRP A 301 0.14 -19.44 21.61
N SER A 302 0.05 -19.04 22.86
CA SER A 302 -0.20 -19.94 24.01
C SER A 302 -1.63 -19.83 24.55
N ALA A 303 -2.49 -19.07 23.91
CA ALA A 303 -3.93 -18.95 24.22
C ALA A 303 -4.77 -19.95 23.31
#